data_8391aa8371e0fd6ccc919a4829542772
#
_entry.id   8391aa8371e0fd6ccc919a4829542772
#
_cell.length_a   1.000
_cell.length_b   1.000
_cell.length_c   1.000
_cell.angle_alpha   90.00
_cell.angle_beta   90.00
_cell.angle_gamma   90.00
#
_symmetry.space_group_name_H-M   'P 1'
#
loop_
_entity.id
_entity.type
_entity.pdbx_description
1 polymer ?
#
loop_
_entity_poly.entity_id
_entity_poly.type
_entity_poly.pdbx_seq_one_letter_code
_entity_poly.pdbx_strand_id
1 'polypeptide(L)'
;VHPNHPEFADRIDRPAINGGIVIKFNANQKYTTDSVSAAVFAELCRDAGVPVQRFTNRADMPGGSTLGNISSAHVSVDTVDIGLPQLAMHSCYETAGAKDTEYLIRAARELFSRSFRRGRNGMEI
;
A
#
# COMPACT_ATOMS: atom_id res chain seq x y z
N VAL A 1 -12.45 2.48 1.81
CA VAL A 1 -13.48 2.27 2.85
C VAL A 1 -14.83 2.63 2.28
N HIS A 2 -15.85 1.80 2.51
CA HIS A 2 -17.22 2.07 2.09
C HIS A 2 -17.97 2.74 3.25
N PRO A 3 -18.43 3.98 3.14
CA PRO A 3 -18.99 4.70 4.28
C PRO A 3 -20.30 4.08 4.81
N ASN A 4 -21.12 3.50 3.93
CA ASN A 4 -22.40 2.88 4.28
C ASN A 4 -22.28 1.38 4.59
N HIS A 5 -21.13 0.77 4.29
CA HIS A 5 -20.87 -0.65 4.49
C HIS A 5 -19.50 -0.86 5.14
N PRO A 6 -19.33 -0.41 6.39
CA PRO A 6 -18.06 -0.56 7.09
C PRO A 6 -17.67 -2.02 7.33
N GLU A 7 -18.63 -2.93 7.23
CA GLU A 7 -18.42 -4.38 7.35
C GLU A 7 -17.58 -4.99 6.23
N PHE A 8 -17.41 -4.30 5.09
CA PHE A 8 -16.54 -4.76 4.00
C PHE A 8 -15.05 -4.52 4.26
N ALA A 9 -14.72 -3.69 5.24
CA ALA A 9 -13.36 -3.49 5.69
C ALA A 9 -13.06 -4.34 6.93
N ASP A 10 -11.80 -4.65 7.16
CA ASP A 10 -11.36 -5.23 8.42
C ASP A 10 -11.73 -4.30 9.59
N ARG A 11 -11.93 -4.88 10.78
CA ARG A 11 -12.33 -4.10 11.97
C ARG A 11 -11.20 -3.24 12.54
N ILE A 12 -9.96 -3.67 12.34
CA ILE A 12 -8.77 -3.06 12.92
C ILE A 12 -8.11 -2.13 11.90
N ASP A 13 -7.84 -2.65 10.69
CA ASP A 13 -7.15 -1.95 9.63
C ASP A 13 -8.13 -1.20 8.71
N ARG A 14 -8.57 -0.02 9.14
CA ARG A 14 -9.50 0.84 8.39
C ARG A 14 -8.81 2.12 7.92
N PRO A 15 -8.29 2.15 6.68
CA PRO A 15 -7.68 3.36 6.15
C PRO A 15 -8.63 4.55 6.13
N ALA A 16 -8.13 5.70 6.55
CA ALA A 16 -8.85 6.98 6.56
C ALA A 16 -8.30 7.91 5.46
N ILE A 17 -9.16 8.70 4.86
CA ILE A 17 -8.79 9.78 3.92
C ILE A 17 -7.89 10.79 4.65
N ASN A 18 -6.85 11.26 3.97
CA ASN A 18 -5.79 12.12 4.52
C ASN A 18 -4.97 11.50 5.66
N GLY A 19 -5.07 10.19 5.84
CA GLY A 19 -4.30 9.45 6.84
C GLY A 19 -2.97 8.92 6.34
N GLY A 20 -2.63 9.13 5.08
CA GLY A 20 -1.37 8.69 4.48
C GLY A 20 -1.50 7.51 3.52
N ILE A 21 -0.36 7.01 3.08
CA ILE A 21 -0.27 5.93 2.11
C ILE A 21 -0.69 4.61 2.75
N VAL A 22 -1.46 3.82 2.03
CA VAL A 22 -1.93 2.51 2.47
C VAL A 22 -1.04 1.41 1.89
N ILE A 23 -0.40 0.63 2.76
CA ILE A 23 0.26 -0.62 2.39
C ILE A 23 -0.78 -1.74 2.44
N LYS A 24 -0.91 -2.49 1.34
CA LYS A 24 -1.93 -3.52 1.19
C LYS A 24 -1.34 -4.90 1.46
N PHE A 25 -2.00 -5.67 2.31
CA PHE A 25 -1.66 -7.05 2.62
C PHE A 25 -2.81 -7.99 2.25
N ASN A 26 -2.47 -9.18 1.78
CA ASN A 26 -3.46 -10.21 1.50
C ASN A 26 -2.88 -11.60 1.79
N ALA A 27 -3.54 -12.36 2.66
CA ALA A 27 -3.12 -13.71 3.04
C ALA A 27 -3.13 -14.69 1.85
N ASN A 28 -3.99 -14.47 0.86
CA ASN A 28 -4.08 -15.27 -0.36
C ASN A 28 -3.12 -14.77 -1.47
N GLN A 29 -2.15 -13.92 -1.11
CA GLN A 29 -1.13 -13.38 -2.01
C GLN A 29 -1.68 -12.71 -3.31
N LYS A 30 -2.86 -12.11 -3.22
CA LYS A 30 -3.40 -11.27 -4.29
C LYS A 30 -2.72 -9.91 -4.40
N TYR A 31 -1.92 -9.55 -3.39
CA TYR A 31 -0.98 -8.45 -3.41
C TYR A 31 0.44 -9.01 -3.26
N THR A 32 1.40 -8.36 -3.87
CA THR A 32 2.80 -8.79 -3.88
C THR A 32 3.56 -8.42 -2.59
N THR A 33 2.95 -7.65 -1.72
CA THR A 33 3.55 -7.18 -0.48
C THR A 33 3.93 -8.33 0.44
N ASP A 34 5.18 -8.38 0.84
CA ASP A 34 5.69 -9.22 1.91
C ASP A 34 6.18 -8.37 3.10
N SER A 35 6.71 -9.01 4.14
CA SER A 35 7.16 -8.33 5.34
C SER A 35 8.38 -7.42 5.10
N VAL A 36 9.27 -7.82 4.18
CA VAL A 36 10.50 -7.08 3.88
C VAL A 36 10.17 -5.85 3.06
N SER A 37 9.44 -6.02 1.96
CA SER A 37 9.04 -4.90 1.09
C SER A 37 8.18 -3.88 1.84
N ALA A 38 7.28 -4.35 2.70
CA ALA A 38 6.47 -3.48 3.55
C ALA A 38 7.33 -2.68 4.55
N ALA A 39 8.31 -3.31 5.20
CA ALA A 39 9.20 -2.66 6.15
C ALA A 39 10.08 -1.60 5.47
N VAL A 40 10.66 -1.93 4.32
CA VAL A 40 11.47 -1.00 3.53
C VAL A 40 10.66 0.22 3.12
N PHE A 41 9.45 0.03 2.60
CA PHE A 41 8.60 1.14 2.19
C PHE A 41 8.12 1.99 3.38
N ALA A 42 7.80 1.36 4.51
CA ALA A 42 7.43 2.09 5.73
C ALA A 42 8.59 2.96 6.26
N GLU A 43 9.82 2.45 6.19
CA GLU A 43 11.02 3.19 6.55
C GLU A 43 11.24 4.41 5.65
N LEU A 44 11.12 4.23 4.33
CA LEU A 44 11.16 5.34 3.37
C LEU A 44 10.12 6.41 3.66
N CYS A 45 8.90 6.00 3.95
CA CYS A 45 7.83 6.93 4.30
C CYS A 45 8.13 7.68 5.61
N ARG A 46 8.73 7.01 6.59
CA ARG A 46 9.17 7.63 7.84
C ARG A 46 10.20 8.71 7.57
N ASP A 47 11.22 8.42 6.78
CA ASP A 47 12.28 9.37 6.43
C ASP A 47 11.73 10.56 5.63
N ALA A 48 10.76 10.32 4.75
CA ALA A 48 10.06 11.36 4.02
C ALA A 48 9.04 12.16 4.88
N GLY A 49 8.82 11.77 6.13
CA GLY A 49 7.78 12.35 6.99
C GLY A 49 6.37 12.10 6.45
N VAL A 50 6.13 10.93 5.86
CA VAL A 50 4.85 10.52 5.27
C VAL A 50 4.19 9.49 6.16
N PRO A 51 2.96 9.71 6.62
CA PRO A 51 2.23 8.72 7.40
C PRO A 51 1.84 7.51 6.56
N VAL A 52 1.79 6.35 7.20
CA VAL A 52 1.47 5.08 6.57
C VAL A 52 0.31 4.41 7.30
N GLN A 53 -0.59 3.81 6.56
CA GLN A 53 -1.70 3.03 7.04
C GLN A 53 -1.61 1.60 6.52
N ARG A 54 -2.27 0.67 7.16
CA ARG A 54 -2.35 -0.72 6.73
C ARG A 54 -3.74 -1.04 6.21
N PHE A 55 -3.81 -1.91 5.23
CA PHE A 55 -5.05 -2.49 4.75
C PHE A 55 -4.88 -4.00 4.60
N THR A 56 -5.78 -4.72 5.22
CA THR A 56 -5.89 -6.17 5.10
C THR A 56 -7.30 -6.51 4.64
N ASN A 57 -7.43 -7.34 3.62
CA ASN A 57 -8.74 -7.83 3.22
C ASN A 57 -9.32 -8.74 4.31
N ARG A 58 -10.62 -8.67 4.52
CA ARG A 58 -11.31 -9.70 5.29
C ARG A 58 -11.06 -11.07 4.67
N ALA A 59 -10.78 -12.06 5.52
CA ALA A 59 -10.45 -13.42 5.06
C ALA A 59 -11.60 -14.11 4.32
N ASP A 60 -12.83 -13.73 4.63
CA ASP A 60 -14.08 -14.27 4.08
C ASP A 60 -14.60 -13.52 2.84
N MET A 61 -13.91 -12.45 2.42
CA MET A 61 -14.30 -11.65 1.25
C MET A 61 -13.29 -11.80 0.12
N PRO A 62 -13.74 -12.05 -1.12
CA PRO A 62 -12.84 -12.06 -2.27
C PRO A 62 -12.27 -10.67 -2.48
N GLY A 63 -10.96 -10.55 -2.39
CA GLY A 63 -10.25 -9.32 -2.75
C GLY A 63 -10.01 -9.21 -4.25
N GLY A 64 -9.95 -7.97 -4.77
CA GLY A 64 -9.46 -7.72 -6.12
C GLY A 64 -7.97 -8.06 -6.24
N SER A 65 -7.49 -8.24 -7.45
CA SER A 65 -6.07 -8.39 -7.77
C SER A 65 -5.50 -7.05 -8.27
N THR A 66 -4.18 -6.87 -8.13
CA THR A 66 -3.46 -5.72 -8.65
C THR A 66 -2.56 -6.14 -9.82
N LEU A 67 -1.99 -5.15 -10.51
CA LEU A 67 -0.99 -5.38 -11.55
C LEU A 67 0.27 -6.07 -11.01
N GLY A 68 0.54 -5.93 -9.71
CA GLY A 68 1.68 -6.54 -9.04
C GLY A 68 1.77 -8.05 -9.27
N ASN A 69 0.65 -8.76 -9.15
CA ASN A 69 0.61 -10.21 -9.40
C ASN A 69 0.95 -10.60 -10.83
N ILE A 70 0.54 -9.80 -11.81
CA ILE A 70 0.85 -10.02 -13.21
C ILE A 70 2.34 -9.72 -13.46
N SER A 71 2.83 -8.61 -12.93
CA SER A 71 4.23 -8.20 -13.07
C SER A 71 5.18 -9.20 -12.42
N SER A 72 4.88 -9.67 -11.20
CA SER A 72 5.73 -10.61 -10.46
C SER A 72 5.82 -11.99 -11.11
N ALA A 73 4.83 -12.37 -11.93
CA ALA A 73 4.90 -13.60 -12.73
C ALA A 73 5.95 -13.52 -13.86
N HIS A 74 6.33 -12.32 -14.27
CA HIS A 74 7.27 -12.10 -15.37
C HIS A 74 8.61 -11.54 -14.91
N VAL A 75 8.64 -10.81 -13.81
CA VAL A 75 9.85 -10.15 -13.29
C VAL A 75 9.98 -10.44 -11.80
N SER A 76 11.09 -11.08 -11.42
CA SER A 76 11.40 -11.38 -10.02
C SER A 76 12.06 -10.18 -9.35
N VAL A 77 11.24 -9.30 -8.78
CA VAL A 77 11.69 -8.13 -8.00
C VAL A 77 10.91 -8.04 -6.69
N ASP A 78 11.56 -7.52 -5.65
CA ASP A 78 10.87 -7.22 -4.40
C ASP A 78 9.84 -6.11 -4.65
N THR A 79 8.60 -6.35 -4.31
CA THR A 79 7.47 -5.48 -4.67
C THR A 79 6.58 -5.20 -3.46
N VAL A 80 6.10 -3.97 -3.35
CA VAL A 80 5.10 -3.57 -2.36
C VAL A 80 3.86 -3.02 -3.06
N ASP A 81 2.69 -3.50 -2.67
CA ASP A 81 1.41 -2.96 -3.12
C ASP A 81 0.97 -1.82 -2.22
N ILE A 82 0.88 -0.64 -2.77
CA ILE A 82 0.45 0.56 -2.07
C ILE A 82 -0.77 1.18 -2.74
N GLY A 83 -1.43 2.08 -2.03
CA GLY A 83 -2.53 2.86 -2.59
C GLY A 83 -2.86 4.07 -1.74
N LEU A 84 -3.73 4.91 -2.25
CA LEU A 84 -4.30 6.02 -1.49
C LEU A 84 -5.70 5.64 -1.00
N PRO A 85 -6.10 6.07 0.22
CA PRO A 85 -7.45 5.86 0.69
C PRO A 85 -8.45 6.57 -0.21
N GLN A 86 -9.50 5.87 -0.59
CA GLN A 86 -10.49 6.38 -1.52
C GLN A 86 -11.89 5.93 -1.13
N LEU A 87 -12.86 6.82 -1.23
CA LEU A 87 -14.27 6.51 -1.13
C LEU A 87 -14.86 6.25 -2.51
N ALA A 88 -15.83 5.38 -2.57
CA ALA A 88 -16.59 5.08 -3.79
C ALA A 88 -15.69 4.70 -4.98
N MET A 89 -14.62 3.93 -4.72
CA MET A 89 -13.69 3.44 -5.74
C MET A 89 -14.44 2.71 -6.86
N HIS A 90 -14.09 3.00 -8.10
CA HIS A 90 -14.72 2.51 -9.33
C HIS A 90 -16.13 3.02 -9.59
N SER A 91 -16.60 4.01 -8.84
CA SER A 91 -17.85 4.70 -9.10
C SER A 91 -17.64 5.92 -10.01
N CYS A 92 -18.74 6.53 -10.43
CA CYS A 92 -18.69 7.78 -11.17
C CYS A 92 -18.34 9.01 -10.30
N TYR A 93 -18.25 8.84 -8.98
CA TYR A 93 -17.95 9.93 -8.05
C TYR A 93 -16.94 9.44 -6.98
N GLU A 94 -15.73 9.21 -7.40
CA GLU A 94 -14.64 8.83 -6.51
C GLU A 94 -14.13 10.03 -5.71
N THR A 95 -13.79 9.80 -4.44
CA THR A 95 -13.30 10.86 -3.55
C THR A 95 -12.02 10.40 -2.86
N ALA A 96 -10.94 11.16 -3.01
CA ALA A 96 -9.64 10.91 -2.37
C ALA A 96 -9.20 12.10 -1.52
N GLY A 97 -8.26 11.86 -0.63
CA GLY A 97 -7.68 12.91 0.20
C GLY A 97 -6.65 13.75 -0.54
N ALA A 98 -6.78 15.07 -0.49
CA ALA A 98 -5.81 15.96 -1.14
C ALA A 98 -4.39 15.81 -0.57
N LYS A 99 -4.27 15.58 0.74
CA LYS A 99 -2.97 15.34 1.40
C LYS A 99 -2.35 14.00 0.99
N ASP A 100 -3.16 12.98 0.72
CA ASP A 100 -2.66 11.66 0.37
C ASP A 100 -1.90 11.67 -0.96
N THR A 101 -2.32 12.51 -1.91
CA THR A 101 -1.59 12.71 -3.17
C THR A 101 -0.22 13.35 -2.93
N GLU A 102 -0.12 14.35 -2.07
CA GLU A 102 1.15 14.96 -1.69
C GLU A 102 2.07 13.94 -1.00
N TYR A 103 1.53 13.15 -0.10
CA TYR A 103 2.26 12.08 0.57
C TYR A 103 2.83 11.06 -0.42
N LEU A 104 2.04 10.66 -1.42
CA LEU A 104 2.53 9.75 -2.45
C LEU A 104 3.68 10.35 -3.25
N ILE A 105 3.59 11.62 -3.65
CA ILE A 105 4.65 12.31 -4.37
C ILE A 105 5.94 12.37 -3.54
N ARG A 106 5.84 12.67 -2.24
CA ARG A 106 6.99 12.72 -1.34
C ARG A 106 7.63 11.35 -1.18
N ALA A 107 6.84 10.32 -0.94
CA ALA A 107 7.35 8.95 -0.81
C ALA A 107 8.00 8.45 -2.12
N ALA A 108 7.40 8.75 -3.28
CA ALA A 108 7.97 8.40 -4.57
C ALA A 108 9.30 9.12 -4.83
N ARG A 109 9.41 10.39 -4.51
CA ARG A 109 10.68 11.13 -4.61
C ARG A 109 11.77 10.50 -3.74
N GLU A 110 11.44 10.14 -2.51
CA GLU A 110 12.38 9.48 -1.61
C GLU A 110 12.81 8.12 -2.19
N LEU A 111 11.86 7.30 -2.66
CA LEU A 111 12.15 6.02 -3.28
C LEU A 111 13.11 6.15 -4.47
N PHE A 112 12.86 7.09 -5.39
CA PHE A 112 13.67 7.27 -6.58
C PHE A 112 15.01 7.98 -6.33
N SER A 113 15.19 8.58 -5.15
CA SER A 113 16.47 9.20 -4.76
C SER A 113 17.43 8.24 -4.07
N ARG A 114 16.97 7.02 -3.72
CA ARG A 114 17.77 6.04 -2.99
C ARG A 114 18.21 4.87 -3.84
N SER A 115 19.27 4.22 -3.38
CA SER A 115 19.76 2.96 -3.93
C SER A 115 19.46 1.85 -2.94
N PHE A 116 18.95 0.74 -3.45
CA PHE A 116 18.63 -0.43 -2.65
C PHE A 116 19.61 -1.55 -2.96
N ARG A 117 20.15 -2.18 -1.94
CA ARG A 117 21.02 -3.35 -2.07
C ARG A 117 20.56 -4.46 -1.15
N ARG A 118 20.46 -5.66 -1.68
CA ARG A 118 20.18 -6.85 -0.87
C ARG A 118 21.49 -7.30 -0.20
N GLY A 119 21.59 -7.10 1.10
CA GLY A 119 22.70 -7.54 1.95
C GLY A 119 22.43 -8.91 2.58
N ARG A 120 23.41 -9.42 3.33
CA ARG A 120 23.29 -10.71 4.05
C ARG A 120 22.20 -10.69 5.13
N ASN A 121 21.94 -9.54 5.72
CA ASN A 121 21.03 -9.36 6.86
C ASN A 121 19.71 -8.67 6.49
N GLY A 122 19.43 -8.47 5.22
CA GLY A 122 18.21 -7.81 4.75
C GLY A 122 18.46 -6.81 3.62
N MET A 123 17.56 -5.84 3.50
CA MET A 123 17.67 -4.76 2.53
C MET A 123 18.42 -3.57 3.16
N GLU A 124 19.44 -3.07 2.48
CA GLU A 124 20.16 -1.85 2.81
C GLU A 124 19.61 -0.70 1.93
N ILE A 125 19.35 0.45 2.56
CA ILE A 125 18.72 1.63 1.93
C ILE A 125 19.71 2.80 1.93
#